data_791312585f3c818d0b77aa949753827f
#
_entry.id   791312585f3c818d0b77aa949753827f
#
_cell.length_a   1.000
_cell.length_b   1.000
_cell.length_c   1.000
_cell.angle_alpha   90.00
_cell.angle_beta   90.00
_cell.angle_gamma   90.00
#
_symmetry.space_group_name_H-M   'P 1'
#
loop_
_entity.id
_entity.type
_entity.pdbx_description
1 polymer ?
#
loop_
_entity_poly.entity_id
_entity_poly.type
_entity_poly.pdbx_seq_one_letter_code
_entity_poly.pdbx_strand_id
1 'polypeptide(L)'
;MIEVALDYMAVGLDPMKSTIFIQSQIPELCELTFYYMDLVTVSRLQRNPTVKTEIQMRNFETSIPVGFFTYPISQAADITAFKATTVPVGEDQEPMIEQTREIVRRFNYIYGDTLVEPEILLPDNAACLRLPGTDGKAKMSKSLGNCIYLSDTADEVEKKVKSMY
;
A
#
# COMPACT_ATOMS: atom_id res chain seq x y z
N MET A 1 13.72 -7.34 -7.40
CA MET A 1 14.15 -6.66 -6.15
C MET A 1 15.29 -5.68 -6.39
N ILE A 2 16.40 -6.08 -7.01
CA ILE A 2 17.54 -5.18 -7.28
C ILE A 2 17.11 -3.97 -8.13
N GLU A 3 16.37 -4.17 -9.21
CA GLU A 3 15.85 -3.10 -10.07
C GLU A 3 15.00 -2.08 -9.30
N VAL A 4 14.14 -2.55 -8.38
CA VAL A 4 13.34 -1.65 -7.54
C VAL A 4 14.22 -0.80 -6.62
N ALA A 5 15.27 -1.39 -6.06
CA ALA A 5 16.23 -0.63 -5.24
C ALA A 5 17.01 0.40 -6.08
N LEU A 6 17.36 0.05 -7.32
CA LEU A 6 17.97 0.99 -8.27
C LEU A 6 17.03 2.14 -8.61
N ASP A 7 15.75 1.86 -8.87
CA ASP A 7 14.71 2.87 -9.12
C ASP A 7 14.58 3.82 -7.92
N TYR A 8 14.55 3.29 -6.69
CA TYR A 8 14.50 4.11 -5.49
C TYR A 8 15.70 5.07 -5.36
N MET A 9 16.89 4.59 -5.65
CA MET A 9 18.10 5.43 -5.64
C MET A 9 18.08 6.44 -6.80
N ALA A 10 17.61 6.04 -7.98
CA ALA A 10 17.53 6.90 -9.15
C ALA A 10 16.58 8.08 -8.96
N VAL A 11 15.48 7.90 -8.23
CA VAL A 11 14.54 8.99 -7.87
C VAL A 11 15.01 9.83 -6.68
N GLY A 12 16.19 9.55 -6.13
CA GLY A 12 16.84 10.37 -5.11
C GLY A 12 16.64 9.92 -3.66
N LEU A 13 16.17 8.69 -3.43
CA LEU A 13 16.20 8.12 -2.07
C LEU A 13 17.66 7.85 -1.67
N ASP A 14 18.18 8.66 -0.76
CA ASP A 14 19.54 8.58 -0.26
C ASP A 14 19.64 7.43 0.77
N PRO A 15 20.41 6.36 0.50
CA PRO A 15 20.57 5.24 1.42
C PRO A 15 21.28 5.62 2.73
N MET A 16 21.93 6.78 2.79
CA MET A 16 22.49 7.31 4.04
C MET A 16 21.44 7.96 4.95
N LYS A 17 20.27 8.29 4.40
CA LYS A 17 19.13 8.91 5.13
C LYS A 17 17.92 8.01 5.23
N SER A 18 17.81 7.02 4.33
CA SER A 18 16.66 6.14 4.22
C SER A 18 17.09 4.69 4.37
N THR A 19 16.31 3.90 5.09
CA THR A 19 16.55 2.46 5.20
C THR A 19 15.75 1.72 4.14
N ILE A 20 16.44 0.99 3.26
CA ILE A 20 15.85 0.10 2.26
C ILE A 20 16.11 -1.33 2.71
N PHE A 21 15.06 -2.11 2.88
CA PHE A 21 15.18 -3.49 3.34
C PHE A 21 14.25 -4.43 2.58
N ILE A 22 14.53 -5.72 2.66
CA ILE A 22 13.67 -6.78 2.10
C ILE A 22 12.69 -7.19 3.21
N GLN A 23 11.39 -6.99 2.99
CA GLN A 23 10.32 -7.27 3.96
C GLN A 23 10.41 -8.67 4.56
N SER A 24 10.67 -9.70 3.73
CA SER A 24 10.77 -11.10 4.19
C SER A 24 11.99 -11.39 5.09
N GLN A 25 12.90 -10.44 5.25
CA GLN A 25 14.03 -10.55 6.20
C GLN A 25 13.70 -9.98 7.58
N ILE A 26 12.48 -9.49 7.78
CA ILE A 26 11.97 -8.99 9.05
C ILE A 26 10.76 -9.85 9.45
N PRO A 27 10.98 -11.04 10.02
CA PRO A 27 9.91 -11.97 10.39
C PRO A 27 8.96 -11.40 11.43
N GLU A 28 9.40 -10.42 12.22
CA GLU A 28 8.61 -9.71 13.22
C GLU A 28 7.37 -9.02 12.62
N LEU A 29 7.41 -8.64 11.34
CA LEU A 29 6.23 -8.09 10.65
C LEU A 29 5.10 -9.13 10.52
N CYS A 30 5.46 -10.39 10.24
CA CYS A 30 4.49 -11.48 10.19
C CYS A 30 3.96 -11.78 11.60
N GLU A 31 4.83 -11.79 12.61
CA GLU A 31 4.44 -12.02 14.00
C GLU A 31 3.48 -10.94 14.49
N LEU A 32 3.81 -9.67 14.25
CA LEU A 32 2.95 -8.53 14.59
C LEU A 32 1.60 -8.60 13.87
N THR A 33 1.60 -9.02 12.60
CA THR A 33 0.36 -9.24 11.84
C THR A 33 -0.55 -10.25 12.53
N PHE A 34 -0.01 -11.35 13.04
CA PHE A 34 -0.79 -12.34 13.79
C PHE A 34 -1.38 -11.76 15.07
N TYR A 35 -0.62 -11.00 15.85
CA TYR A 35 -1.16 -10.32 17.02
C TYR A 35 -2.30 -9.35 16.66
N TYR A 36 -2.18 -8.65 15.54
CA TYR A 36 -3.25 -7.75 15.09
C TYR A 36 -4.49 -8.49 14.61
N MET A 37 -4.35 -9.71 14.09
CA MET A 37 -5.51 -10.53 13.70
C MET A 37 -6.44 -10.82 14.89
N ASP A 38 -5.92 -10.90 16.12
CA ASP A 38 -6.73 -11.06 17.33
C ASP A 38 -7.51 -9.78 17.70
N LEU A 39 -7.13 -8.64 17.14
CA LEU A 39 -7.75 -7.34 17.39
C LEU A 39 -8.79 -6.94 16.33
N VAL A 40 -8.81 -7.61 15.19
CA VAL A 40 -9.66 -7.25 14.04
C VAL A 40 -10.66 -8.34 13.74
N THR A 41 -11.93 -7.98 13.60
CA THR A 41 -12.97 -8.95 13.25
C THR A 41 -13.12 -9.13 11.74
N VAL A 42 -13.55 -10.32 11.30
CA VAL A 42 -13.90 -10.60 9.90
C VAL A 42 -14.91 -9.57 9.37
N SER A 43 -15.93 -9.25 10.16
CA SER A 43 -16.95 -8.27 9.76
C SER A 43 -16.38 -6.85 9.58
N ARG A 44 -15.29 -6.49 10.29
CA ARG A 44 -14.62 -5.20 10.09
C ARG A 44 -13.87 -5.17 8.75
N LEU A 45 -13.15 -6.24 8.43
CA LEU A 45 -12.48 -6.38 7.13
C LEU A 45 -13.47 -6.33 5.97
N GLN A 46 -14.59 -7.04 6.08
CA GLN A 46 -15.65 -7.03 5.07
C GLN A 46 -16.26 -5.66 4.83
N ARG A 47 -16.25 -4.77 5.80
CA ARG A 47 -16.77 -3.40 5.66
C ARG A 47 -15.76 -2.40 5.10
N ASN A 48 -14.47 -2.79 4.97
CA ASN A 48 -13.47 -1.90 4.38
C ASN A 48 -13.80 -1.67 2.90
N PRO A 49 -14.00 -0.41 2.44
CA PRO A 49 -14.40 -0.11 1.07
C PRO A 49 -13.41 -0.61 0.02
N THR A 50 -12.11 -0.49 0.29
CA THR A 50 -11.05 -0.93 -0.63
C THR A 50 -11.07 -2.44 -0.79
N VAL A 51 -11.18 -3.19 0.32
CA VAL A 51 -11.30 -4.65 0.29
C VAL A 51 -12.54 -5.10 -0.48
N LYS A 52 -13.69 -4.44 -0.27
CA LYS A 52 -14.92 -4.72 -1.02
C LYS A 52 -14.74 -4.56 -2.53
N THR A 53 -14.19 -3.43 -2.93
CA THR A 53 -13.95 -3.13 -4.35
C THR A 53 -13.03 -4.15 -4.98
N GLU A 54 -11.95 -4.52 -4.31
CA GLU A 54 -10.99 -5.50 -4.82
C GLU A 54 -11.55 -6.92 -4.90
N ILE A 55 -12.39 -7.34 -3.94
CA ILE A 55 -13.10 -8.64 -4.00
C ILE A 55 -13.95 -8.70 -5.27
N GLN A 56 -14.70 -7.64 -5.57
CA GLN A 56 -15.52 -7.57 -6.79
C GLN A 56 -14.67 -7.59 -8.05
N MET A 57 -13.62 -6.78 -8.12
CA MET A 57 -12.72 -6.70 -9.29
C MET A 57 -12.02 -8.02 -9.61
N ARG A 58 -11.74 -8.83 -8.57
CA ARG A 58 -11.04 -10.13 -8.71
C ARG A 58 -11.97 -11.32 -8.82
N ASN A 59 -13.30 -11.10 -8.79
CA ASN A 59 -14.32 -12.17 -8.80
C ASN A 59 -14.12 -13.19 -7.65
N PHE A 60 -13.75 -12.71 -6.47
CA PHE A 60 -13.54 -13.56 -5.28
C PHE A 60 -14.83 -13.77 -4.46
N GLU A 61 -15.99 -13.38 -4.94
CA GLU A 61 -17.26 -13.32 -4.18
C GLU A 61 -17.61 -14.60 -3.43
N THR A 62 -17.33 -15.76 -4.03
CA THR A 62 -17.63 -17.08 -3.45
C THR A 62 -16.43 -17.76 -2.78
N SER A 63 -15.22 -17.31 -3.02
CA SER A 63 -13.99 -17.94 -2.50
C SER A 63 -12.87 -16.92 -2.34
N ILE A 64 -12.85 -16.28 -1.18
CA ILE A 64 -11.85 -15.26 -0.85
C ILE A 64 -10.62 -15.94 -0.25
N PRO A 65 -9.42 -15.85 -0.86
CA PRO A 65 -8.19 -16.35 -0.24
C PRO A 65 -7.93 -15.62 1.09
N VAL A 66 -7.60 -16.36 2.15
CA VAL A 66 -7.37 -15.78 3.48
C VAL A 66 -6.25 -14.74 3.45
N GLY A 67 -5.14 -15.02 2.78
CA GLY A 67 -4.03 -14.07 2.67
C GLY A 67 -4.43 -12.76 1.96
N PHE A 68 -5.31 -12.85 0.95
CA PHE A 68 -5.89 -11.65 0.33
C PHE A 68 -6.80 -10.91 1.31
N PHE A 69 -7.63 -11.63 2.06
CA PHE A 69 -8.59 -11.01 2.97
C PHE A 69 -7.93 -10.31 4.15
N THR A 70 -6.77 -10.80 4.59
CA THR A 70 -6.04 -10.31 5.77
C THR A 70 -4.92 -9.31 5.46
N TYR A 71 -4.63 -9.01 4.17
CA TYR A 71 -3.55 -8.08 3.83
C TYR A 71 -3.67 -6.70 4.47
N PRO A 72 -4.88 -6.14 4.77
CA PRO A 72 -4.97 -4.85 5.44
C PRO A 72 -4.38 -4.86 6.86
N ILE A 73 -4.39 -6.02 7.51
CA ILE A 73 -3.78 -6.22 8.83
C ILE A 73 -2.25 -6.27 8.70
N SER A 74 -1.75 -6.96 7.68
CA SER A 74 -0.31 -6.96 7.36
C SER A 74 0.20 -5.57 7.02
N GLN A 75 -0.55 -4.78 6.24
CA GLN A 75 -0.22 -3.39 5.95
C GLN A 75 -0.15 -2.53 7.22
N ALA A 76 -1.04 -2.77 8.18
CA ALA A 76 -0.98 -2.08 9.47
C ALA A 76 0.30 -2.44 10.24
N ALA A 77 0.76 -3.69 10.18
CA ALA A 77 2.03 -4.09 10.78
C ALA A 77 3.23 -3.41 10.09
N ASP A 78 3.25 -3.34 8.76
CA ASP A 78 4.30 -2.64 8.00
C ASP A 78 4.44 -1.16 8.42
N ILE A 79 3.32 -0.50 8.71
CA ILE A 79 3.31 0.92 9.11
C ILE A 79 3.75 1.09 10.57
N THR A 80 3.18 0.29 11.46
CA THR A 80 3.30 0.53 12.91
C THR A 80 4.57 -0.06 13.53
N ALA A 81 5.16 -1.11 12.94
CA ALA A 81 6.40 -1.71 13.41
C ALA A 81 7.56 -0.69 13.46
N PHE A 82 7.57 0.25 12.53
CA PHE A 82 8.58 1.30 12.43
C PHE A 82 8.15 2.62 13.08
N LYS A 83 7.00 2.63 13.78
CA LYS A 83 6.43 3.82 14.43
C LYS A 83 6.26 4.99 13.45
N ALA A 84 5.80 4.71 12.23
CA ALA A 84 5.55 5.73 11.24
C ALA A 84 4.53 6.75 11.78
N THR A 85 4.91 8.02 11.77
CA THR A 85 4.04 9.12 12.18
C THR A 85 3.21 9.65 11.02
N THR A 86 3.74 9.56 9.80
CA THR A 86 3.11 10.08 8.59
C THR A 86 3.25 9.08 7.46
N VAL A 87 2.14 8.81 6.77
CA VAL A 87 2.11 7.85 5.64
C VAL A 87 1.59 8.56 4.39
N PRO A 88 2.46 8.83 3.40
CA PRO A 88 2.03 9.38 2.12
C PRO A 88 1.29 8.32 1.31
N VAL A 89 0.06 8.62 0.91
CA VAL A 89 -0.81 7.66 0.20
C VAL A 89 -1.70 8.35 -0.84
N GLY A 90 -2.23 7.59 -1.78
CA GLY A 90 -3.37 8.02 -2.59
C GLY A 90 -4.68 7.86 -1.82
N GLU A 91 -5.74 8.52 -2.29
CA GLU A 91 -7.08 8.50 -1.65
C GLU A 91 -7.66 7.09 -1.46
N ASP A 92 -7.31 6.16 -2.35
CA ASP A 92 -7.76 4.77 -2.28
C ASP A 92 -7.18 4.00 -1.07
N GLN A 93 -6.16 4.54 -0.41
CA GLN A 93 -5.52 3.98 0.77
C GLN A 93 -6.02 4.58 2.10
N GLU A 94 -6.83 5.64 2.07
CA GLU A 94 -7.40 6.21 3.30
C GLU A 94 -8.12 5.19 4.18
N PRO A 95 -8.97 4.28 3.64
CA PRO A 95 -9.63 3.26 4.46
C PRO A 95 -8.67 2.27 5.11
N MET A 96 -7.48 2.07 4.52
CA MET A 96 -6.44 1.21 5.08
C MET A 96 -5.74 1.87 6.25
N ILE A 97 -5.41 3.16 6.12
CA ILE A 97 -4.77 3.92 7.20
C ILE A 97 -5.76 4.10 8.36
N GLU A 98 -7.04 4.37 8.09
CA GLU A 98 -8.04 4.45 9.16
C GLU A 98 -8.20 3.11 9.91
N GLN A 99 -8.17 1.99 9.20
CA GLN A 99 -8.16 0.67 9.83
C GLN A 99 -6.89 0.45 10.67
N THR A 100 -5.74 0.92 10.21
CA THR A 100 -4.48 0.91 10.97
C THR A 100 -4.61 1.69 12.27
N ARG A 101 -5.19 2.89 12.21
CA ARG A 101 -5.46 3.74 13.38
C ARG A 101 -6.38 3.05 14.39
N GLU A 102 -7.44 2.38 13.92
CA GLU A 102 -8.32 1.57 14.77
C GLU A 102 -7.55 0.45 15.50
N ILE A 103 -6.63 -0.24 14.80
CA ILE A 103 -5.77 -1.28 15.39
C ILE A 103 -4.88 -0.67 16.46
N VAL A 104 -4.21 0.45 16.17
CA VAL A 104 -3.34 1.16 17.11
C VAL A 104 -4.10 1.55 18.37
N ARG A 105 -5.26 2.18 18.23
CA ARG A 105 -6.10 2.58 19.37
C ARG A 105 -6.50 1.39 20.22
N ARG A 106 -6.92 0.28 19.60
CA ARG A 106 -7.31 -0.93 20.30
C ARG A 106 -6.13 -1.60 21.00
N PHE A 107 -4.98 -1.67 20.33
CA PHE A 107 -3.74 -2.21 20.89
C PHE A 107 -3.31 -1.39 22.12
N ASN A 108 -3.22 -0.08 21.98
CA ASN A 108 -2.80 0.80 23.06
C ASN A 108 -3.79 0.78 24.25
N TYR A 109 -5.09 0.63 23.97
CA TYR A 109 -6.08 0.46 25.04
C TYR A 109 -5.85 -0.79 25.87
N ILE A 110 -5.42 -1.89 25.26
CA ILE A 110 -5.24 -3.18 25.94
C ILE A 110 -3.87 -3.28 26.61
N TYR A 111 -2.82 -2.82 25.91
CA TYR A 111 -1.42 -3.07 26.27
C TYR A 111 -0.66 -1.82 26.74
N GLY A 112 -1.32 -0.67 26.77
CA GLY A 112 -0.69 0.62 27.06
C GLY A 112 -0.10 1.30 25.83
N ASP A 113 0.26 2.58 25.96
CA ASP A 113 0.76 3.44 24.88
C ASP A 113 2.09 2.91 24.32
N THR A 114 2.00 2.08 23.29
CA THR A 114 3.13 1.40 22.65
C THR A 114 3.29 1.78 21.19
N LEU A 115 2.18 1.82 20.44
CA LEU A 115 2.14 2.10 19.02
C LEU A 115 1.83 3.57 18.75
N VAL A 116 2.38 4.09 17.67
CA VAL A 116 2.11 5.47 17.20
C VAL A 116 0.96 5.44 16.20
N GLU A 117 -0.02 6.31 16.38
CA GLU A 117 -1.13 6.48 15.44
C GLU A 117 -0.64 7.28 14.23
N PRO A 118 -0.69 6.72 13.00
CA PRO A 118 -0.18 7.39 11.82
C PRO A 118 -1.13 8.46 11.29
N GLU A 119 -0.58 9.53 10.74
CA GLU A 119 -1.31 10.54 9.99
C GLU A 119 -1.24 10.26 8.48
N ILE A 120 -2.32 10.58 7.78
CA ILE A 120 -2.40 10.47 6.32
C ILE A 120 -1.82 11.74 5.70
N LEU A 121 -0.93 11.57 4.74
CA LEU A 121 -0.46 12.64 3.87
C LEU A 121 -0.95 12.41 2.45
N LEU A 122 -1.93 13.19 2.02
CA LEU A 122 -2.42 13.16 0.64
C LEU A 122 -1.66 14.17 -0.22
N PRO A 123 -1.55 13.93 -1.54
CA PRO A 123 -1.01 14.92 -2.47
C PRO A 123 -1.87 16.19 -2.49
N ASP A 124 -1.23 17.36 -2.48
CA ASP A 124 -1.93 18.65 -2.60
C ASP A 124 -2.58 18.85 -3.99
N ASN A 125 -2.03 18.19 -5.02
CA ASN A 125 -2.56 18.26 -6.37
C ASN A 125 -3.59 17.16 -6.60
N ALA A 126 -4.84 17.55 -6.88
CA ALA A 126 -5.94 16.63 -7.16
C ALA A 126 -5.63 15.63 -8.32
N ALA A 127 -4.83 16.00 -9.30
CA ALA A 127 -4.40 15.10 -10.37
C ALA A 127 -3.50 13.95 -9.88
N CYS A 128 -2.83 14.14 -8.74
CA CYS A 128 -1.95 13.13 -8.15
C CYS A 128 -2.68 12.20 -7.17
N LEU A 129 -3.92 12.51 -6.77
CA LEU A 129 -4.73 11.66 -5.90
C LEU A 129 -4.98 10.29 -6.53
N ARG A 130 -5.20 10.28 -7.86
CA ARG A 130 -5.37 9.06 -8.64
C ARG A 130 -4.80 9.25 -10.04
N LEU A 131 -3.62 8.71 -10.30
CA LEU A 131 -2.96 8.82 -11.60
C LEU A 131 -3.71 8.00 -12.66
N PRO A 132 -4.16 8.63 -13.77
CA PRO A 132 -4.71 7.91 -14.91
C PRO A 132 -3.61 7.14 -15.64
N GLY A 133 -3.98 6.01 -16.23
CA GLY A 133 -3.08 5.27 -17.12
C GLY A 133 -2.82 6.01 -18.44
N THR A 134 -1.82 5.58 -19.19
CA THR A 134 -1.51 6.11 -20.54
C THR A 134 -2.64 5.92 -21.54
N ASP A 135 -3.58 5.03 -21.22
CA ASP A 135 -4.81 4.77 -21.99
C ASP A 135 -5.95 5.77 -21.71
N GLY A 136 -5.80 6.65 -20.71
CA GLY A 136 -6.80 7.63 -20.30
C GLY A 136 -8.11 7.07 -19.75
N LYS A 137 -8.19 5.77 -19.54
CA LYS A 137 -9.44 5.07 -19.18
C LYS A 137 -9.42 4.50 -17.76
N ALA A 138 -8.33 3.85 -17.40
CA ALA A 138 -8.19 3.16 -16.13
C ALA A 138 -7.14 3.84 -15.23
N LYS A 139 -7.15 3.52 -13.94
CA LYS A 139 -6.05 3.87 -13.03
C LYS A 139 -4.75 3.27 -13.59
N MET A 140 -3.66 4.03 -13.52
CA MET A 140 -2.33 3.54 -13.87
C MET A 140 -2.00 2.28 -13.06
N SER A 141 -1.64 1.19 -13.75
CA SER A 141 -1.35 -0.08 -13.12
C SER A 141 -0.38 -0.91 -13.95
N LYS A 142 0.58 -1.53 -13.27
CA LYS A 142 1.51 -2.47 -13.88
C LYS A 142 0.79 -3.65 -14.55
N SER A 143 -0.24 -4.17 -13.91
CA SER A 143 -1.01 -5.33 -14.43
C SER A 143 -1.82 -5.00 -15.67
N LEU A 144 -2.13 -3.73 -15.92
CA LEU A 144 -2.82 -3.27 -17.13
C LEU A 144 -1.86 -2.83 -18.23
N GLY A 145 -0.56 -2.72 -17.95
CA GLY A 145 0.44 -2.29 -18.92
C GLY A 145 0.28 -0.83 -19.38
N ASN A 146 -0.50 -0.02 -18.66
CA ASN A 146 -0.84 1.36 -19.00
C ASN A 146 0.02 2.38 -18.24
N CYS A 147 1.30 2.10 -18.07
CA CYS A 147 2.24 2.95 -17.36
C CYS A 147 3.60 3.02 -18.09
N ILE A 148 4.32 4.10 -17.84
CA ILE A 148 5.71 4.27 -18.25
C ILE A 148 6.55 3.91 -17.01
N TYR A 149 7.50 2.99 -17.18
CA TYR A 149 8.41 2.58 -16.11
C TYR A 149 9.68 3.42 -16.10
N LEU A 150 10.29 3.61 -14.96
CA LEU A 150 11.62 4.24 -14.86
C LEU A 150 12.71 3.44 -15.59
N SER A 151 12.53 2.13 -15.70
CA SER A 151 13.41 1.20 -16.42
C SER A 151 13.11 1.07 -17.91
N ASP A 152 12.09 1.75 -18.45
CA ASP A 152 11.80 1.73 -19.89
C ASP A 152 12.96 2.37 -20.68
N THR A 153 13.31 1.77 -21.81
CA THR A 153 14.26 2.37 -22.76
C THR A 153 13.65 3.60 -23.46
N ALA A 154 14.48 4.46 -24.02
CA ALA A 154 14.00 5.64 -24.74
C ALA A 154 12.99 5.30 -25.85
N ASP A 155 13.24 4.21 -26.59
CA ASP A 155 12.35 3.74 -27.66
C ASP A 155 10.98 3.25 -27.11
N GLU A 156 10.99 2.60 -25.94
CA GLU A 156 9.75 2.15 -25.29
C GLU A 156 8.95 3.34 -24.78
N VAL A 157 9.60 4.33 -24.17
CA VAL A 157 8.97 5.57 -23.74
C VAL A 157 8.35 6.29 -24.95
N GLU A 158 9.08 6.44 -26.05
CA GLU A 158 8.59 7.08 -27.26
C GLU A 158 7.34 6.37 -27.82
N LYS A 159 7.36 5.04 -27.88
CA LYS A 159 6.20 4.24 -28.32
C LYS A 159 4.99 4.44 -27.41
N LYS A 160 5.19 4.39 -26.10
CA LYS A 160 4.13 4.57 -25.11
C LYS A 160 3.53 5.98 -25.19
N VAL A 161 4.37 7.02 -25.31
CA VAL A 161 3.92 8.41 -25.47
C VAL A 161 3.15 8.60 -26.78
N LYS A 162 3.62 8.05 -27.90
CA LYS A 162 2.90 8.11 -29.19
C LYS A 162 1.55 7.37 -29.18
N SER A 163 1.36 6.41 -28.28
CA SER A 163 0.11 5.66 -28.12
C SER A 163 -0.83 6.22 -27.05
N MET A 164 -0.46 7.31 -26.37
CA MET A 164 -1.34 8.00 -25.42
C MET A 164 -2.58 8.56 -26.11
N TYR A 165 -3.69 8.62 -25.38
CA TYR A 165 -4.98 9.16 -25.84
C TYR A 165 -4.92 10.68 -26.07
#